data_a690b8aec6602652304d2216c816f8e4
#
_entry.id   a690b8aec6602652304d2216c816f8e4
#
_cell.length_a   1.000
_cell.length_b   1.000
_cell.length_c   1.000
_cell.angle_alpha   90.00
_cell.angle_beta   90.00
_cell.angle_gamma   90.00
#
_symmetry.space_group_name_H-M   'P 1'
#
loop_
_entity.id
_entity.type
_entity.pdbx_description
1 polymer ?
#
loop_
_entity_poly.entity_id
_entity_poly.type
_entity_poly.pdbx_seq_one_letter_code
_entity_poly.pdbx_strand_id
1 'polypeptide(L)'
;TMAFVRILATLVRDKNIGSRIVPIVPDEARTFGMEGMFRQLGIYSSVGQLYQPEDADALAAYRESKDGQVIEAGINEAGAFAAWMAAGTSYSNHLHTLIPFYIYYSMFGFQRVGDLAWAAGDLQTRGFLLGGTAGRTTLNGEGLQHQDGHSHALAATIPNCISYDPAYGYELAVIIQRGLEHMFVEKEPVYYYITVMNEAYEQPAMPVGAEQGIVKGMYCIQSDEGTTGARIRLLASGTLLREALAAAVILLSLIHISEPTRQLQ
;
A
#
# COMPACT_ATOMS: atom_id res chain seq x y z
N THR A 1 5.53 -4.64 0.72
CA THR A 1 6.09 -3.37 1.19
C THR A 1 7.24 -2.91 0.31
N MET A 2 8.25 -3.73 0.01
CA MET A 2 9.43 -3.33 -0.80
C MET A 2 9.10 -2.83 -2.21
N ALA A 3 8.05 -3.35 -2.85
CA ALA A 3 7.58 -2.81 -4.14
C ALA A 3 7.14 -1.34 -3.99
N PHE A 4 6.38 -1.02 -2.94
CA PHE A 4 6.00 0.35 -2.61
C PHE A 4 7.21 1.26 -2.41
N VAL A 5 8.18 0.83 -1.60
CA VAL A 5 9.40 1.61 -1.32
C VAL A 5 10.16 1.92 -2.62
N ARG A 6 10.25 0.97 -3.55
CA ARG A 6 10.88 1.17 -4.87
C ARG A 6 10.11 2.17 -5.73
N ILE A 7 8.78 2.08 -5.75
CA ILE A 7 7.91 3.04 -6.46
C ILE A 7 8.11 4.43 -5.88
N LEU A 8 8.03 4.57 -4.55
CA LEU A 8 8.21 5.83 -3.86
C LEU A 8 9.60 6.43 -4.12
N ALA A 9 10.66 5.60 -4.07
CA ALA A 9 12.03 6.02 -4.42
C ALA A 9 12.17 6.48 -5.88
N THR A 10 11.33 6.00 -6.78
CA THR A 10 11.27 6.47 -8.17
C THR A 10 10.54 7.80 -8.26
N LEU A 11 9.39 7.92 -7.59
CA LEU A 11 8.58 9.14 -7.57
C LEU A 11 9.34 10.35 -6.98
N VAL A 12 10.08 10.17 -5.90
CA VAL A 12 10.87 11.27 -5.29
C VAL A 12 12.03 11.76 -6.15
N ARG A 13 12.42 11.01 -7.17
CA ARG A 13 13.44 11.41 -8.16
C ARG A 13 12.85 12.05 -9.40
N ASP A 14 11.54 12.03 -9.56
CA ASP A 14 10.89 12.66 -10.69
C ASP A 14 11.08 14.17 -10.65
N LYS A 15 11.48 14.75 -11.79
CA LYS A 15 11.83 16.18 -11.88
C LYS A 15 10.63 17.11 -11.71
N ASN A 16 9.41 16.63 -11.98
CA ASN A 16 8.20 17.43 -11.96
C ASN A 16 7.46 17.36 -10.63
N ILE A 17 7.41 16.17 -10.03
CA ILE A 17 6.61 15.92 -8.82
C ILE A 17 7.45 15.55 -7.59
N GLY A 18 8.70 15.15 -7.76
CA GLY A 18 9.53 14.59 -6.68
C GLY A 18 9.64 15.51 -5.47
N SER A 19 9.78 16.82 -5.66
CA SER A 19 9.83 17.80 -4.57
C SER A 19 8.49 18.01 -3.84
N ARG A 20 7.40 17.47 -4.38
CA ARG A 20 6.06 17.53 -3.79
C ARG A 20 5.68 16.27 -3.02
N ILE A 21 6.44 15.18 -3.20
CA ILE A 21 6.21 13.91 -2.52
C ILE A 21 6.59 14.07 -1.05
N VAL A 22 5.68 13.72 -0.16
CA VAL A 22 5.90 13.78 1.29
C VAL A 22 5.71 12.38 1.88
N PRO A 23 6.80 11.62 2.06
CA PRO A 23 6.72 10.38 2.83
C PRO A 23 6.48 10.69 4.30
N ILE A 24 5.49 10.03 4.90
CA ILE A 24 5.15 10.18 6.31
C ILE A 24 5.20 8.80 6.94
N VAL A 25 5.92 8.68 8.03
CA VAL A 25 6.09 7.43 8.76
C VAL A 25 5.89 7.68 10.26
N PRO A 26 5.34 6.71 11.02
CA PRO A 26 5.60 6.67 12.44
C PRO A 26 7.08 6.30 12.64
N ASP A 27 7.57 6.17 13.82
CA ASP A 27 8.96 5.83 14.14
C ASP A 27 9.36 4.37 13.74
N GLU A 28 9.01 3.96 12.53
CA GLU A 28 9.12 2.57 12.04
C GLU A 28 9.66 2.48 10.61
N ALA A 29 10.33 3.53 10.13
CA ALA A 29 10.79 3.59 8.75
C ALA A 29 11.70 2.42 8.36
N ARG A 30 12.55 1.92 9.26
CA ARG A 30 13.42 0.75 9.04
C ARG A 30 12.64 -0.53 8.85
N THR A 31 11.59 -0.74 9.63
CA THR A 31 10.70 -1.90 9.52
C THR A 31 10.01 -1.96 8.16
N PHE A 32 9.72 -0.81 7.57
CA PHE A 32 9.17 -0.71 6.23
C PHE A 32 10.23 -0.73 5.11
N GLY A 33 11.53 -0.81 5.46
CA GLY A 33 12.63 -0.79 4.49
C GLY A 33 12.86 0.59 3.85
N MET A 34 12.49 1.67 4.55
CA MET A 34 12.58 3.05 4.07
C MET A 34 13.84 3.78 4.54
N GLU A 35 14.73 3.15 5.30
CA GLU A 35 15.94 3.75 5.85
C GLU A 35 16.85 4.37 4.79
N GLY A 36 16.85 3.82 3.58
CA GLY A 36 17.58 4.40 2.45
C GLY A 36 17.15 5.82 2.06
N MET A 37 15.92 6.19 2.43
CA MET A 37 15.38 7.53 2.18
C MET A 37 15.96 8.58 3.13
N PHE A 38 16.42 8.22 4.32
CA PHE A 38 17.05 9.15 5.26
C PHE A 38 18.25 9.85 4.62
N ARG A 39 19.08 9.11 3.91
CA ARG A 39 20.23 9.67 3.21
C ARG A 39 19.83 10.50 1.99
N GLN A 40 18.82 10.08 1.26
CA GLN A 40 18.39 10.70 0.01
C GLN A 40 17.60 11.99 0.26
N LEU A 41 16.65 11.96 1.19
CA LEU A 41 15.66 13.01 1.40
C LEU A 41 15.87 13.77 2.72
N GLY A 42 16.44 13.13 3.72
CA GLY A 42 16.48 13.62 5.09
C GLY A 42 15.12 13.59 5.78
N ILE A 43 15.14 13.47 7.09
CA ILE A 43 13.95 13.63 7.95
C ILE A 43 13.81 15.11 8.25
N TYR A 44 12.62 15.66 8.12
CA TYR A 44 12.37 17.06 8.38
C TYR A 44 12.53 17.39 9.88
N SER A 45 13.35 18.39 10.17
CA SER A 45 13.47 18.97 11.51
C SER A 45 13.65 20.48 11.37
N SER A 46 12.78 21.27 11.99
CA SER A 46 12.81 22.74 11.90
C SER A 46 14.10 23.36 12.44
N VAL A 47 14.79 22.66 13.35
CA VAL A 47 16.05 23.07 13.95
C VAL A 47 17.27 22.40 13.31
N GLY A 48 17.05 21.37 12.48
CA GLY A 48 18.09 20.48 11.96
C GLY A 48 18.55 19.47 13.01
N GLN A 49 19.59 18.71 12.71
CA GLN A 49 20.12 17.68 13.60
C GLN A 49 21.09 18.28 14.60
N LEU A 50 20.73 18.27 15.88
CA LEU A 50 21.50 18.87 16.97
C LEU A 50 22.31 17.85 17.79
N TYR A 51 22.30 16.58 17.40
CA TYR A 51 22.97 15.47 18.06
C TYR A 51 23.59 14.52 17.04
N GLN A 52 24.51 13.68 17.49
CA GLN A 52 25.04 12.59 16.71
C GLN A 52 24.13 11.37 16.93
N PRO A 53 23.56 10.77 15.87
CA PRO A 53 22.74 9.59 16.02
C PRO A 53 23.58 8.38 16.44
N GLU A 54 23.00 7.45 17.18
CA GLU A 54 23.68 6.23 17.64
C GLU A 54 24.18 5.36 16.48
N ASP A 55 23.52 5.46 15.33
CA ASP A 55 23.85 4.73 14.10
C ASP A 55 24.68 5.55 13.10
N ALA A 56 25.40 6.59 13.55
CA ALA A 56 26.15 7.51 12.70
C ALA A 56 27.13 6.82 11.73
N ASP A 57 27.66 5.65 12.10
CA ASP A 57 28.57 4.85 11.29
C ASP A 57 27.85 3.91 10.31
N ALA A 58 26.52 3.83 10.36
CA ALA A 58 25.74 2.99 9.46
C ALA A 58 25.61 3.61 8.07
N LEU A 59 25.53 2.75 7.04
CA LEU A 59 25.37 3.19 5.64
C LEU A 59 24.12 4.05 5.43
N ALA A 60 23.05 3.76 6.17
CA ALA A 60 21.77 4.46 6.16
C ALA A 60 21.47 5.03 7.55
N ALA A 61 22.39 5.86 8.07
CA ALA A 61 22.26 6.53 9.35
C ALA A 61 21.01 7.44 9.39
N TYR A 62 20.45 7.57 10.57
CA TYR A 62 19.38 8.54 10.85
C TYR A 62 19.87 9.96 10.58
N ARG A 63 19.14 10.71 9.77
CA ARG A 63 19.56 12.04 9.34
C ARG A 63 18.41 13.03 9.33
N GLU A 64 18.47 14.02 10.20
CA GLU A 64 17.57 15.18 10.21
C GLU A 64 18.14 16.36 9.43
N SER A 65 17.25 17.13 8.80
CA SER A 65 17.61 18.32 8.05
C SER A 65 16.44 19.31 8.03
N LYS A 66 16.75 20.61 8.00
CA LYS A 66 15.75 21.67 7.78
C LYS A 66 15.06 21.55 6.42
N ASP A 67 15.77 20.99 5.45
CA ASP A 67 15.27 20.74 4.09
C ASP A 67 14.81 19.27 3.92
N GLY A 68 14.65 18.54 5.02
CA GLY A 68 14.19 17.16 5.01
C GLY A 68 12.79 17.04 4.44
N GLN A 69 12.54 15.96 3.69
CA GLN A 69 11.29 15.72 2.99
C GLN A 69 10.45 14.59 3.64
N VAL A 70 11.09 13.73 4.44
CA VAL A 70 10.41 12.69 5.21
C VAL A 70 9.89 13.30 6.51
N ILE A 71 8.61 13.07 6.81
CA ILE A 71 8.03 13.42 8.11
C ILE A 71 8.01 12.16 8.97
N GLU A 72 8.73 12.18 10.07
CA GLU A 72 8.72 11.14 11.08
C GLU A 72 8.07 11.67 12.36
N ALA A 73 6.91 11.13 12.71
CA ALA A 73 6.04 11.71 13.74
C ALA A 73 6.17 11.01 15.11
N GLY A 74 7.11 10.07 15.24
CA GLY A 74 7.19 9.17 16.40
C GLY A 74 6.08 8.11 16.37
N ILE A 75 6.04 7.23 17.36
CA ILE A 75 4.99 6.19 17.48
C ILE A 75 3.68 6.87 17.91
N ASN A 76 3.11 7.62 16.97
CA ASN A 76 1.90 8.43 17.16
C ASN A 76 1.11 8.48 15.85
N GLU A 77 0.24 7.52 15.65
CA GLU A 77 -0.58 7.42 14.44
C GLU A 77 -1.47 8.65 14.25
N ALA A 78 -2.01 9.23 15.34
CA ALA A 78 -2.84 10.42 15.24
C ALA A 78 -2.05 11.65 14.75
N GLY A 79 -0.83 11.84 15.26
CA GLY A 79 0.06 12.92 14.84
C GLY A 79 0.51 12.76 13.38
N ALA A 80 0.89 11.55 12.99
CA ALA A 80 1.27 11.24 11.60
C ALA A 80 0.09 11.41 10.64
N PHE A 81 -1.12 10.99 11.05
CA PHE A 81 -2.33 11.17 10.25
C PHE A 81 -2.69 12.65 10.09
N ALA A 82 -2.56 13.45 11.16
CA ALA A 82 -2.77 14.90 11.10
C ALA A 82 -1.76 15.58 10.15
N ALA A 83 -0.49 15.16 10.15
CA ALA A 83 0.51 15.64 9.20
C ALA A 83 0.14 15.26 7.75
N TRP A 84 -0.35 14.05 7.53
CA TRP A 84 -0.84 13.60 6.23
C TRP A 84 -2.05 14.43 5.75
N MET A 85 -3.01 14.71 6.64
CA MET A 85 -4.15 15.59 6.33
C MET A 85 -3.69 17.01 5.97
N ALA A 86 -2.78 17.58 6.75
CA ALA A 86 -2.23 18.91 6.49
C ALA A 86 -1.52 18.98 5.13
N ALA A 87 -0.70 18.00 4.78
CA ALA A 87 -0.06 17.90 3.48
C ALA A 87 -1.08 17.68 2.35
N GLY A 88 -2.06 16.80 2.55
CA GLY A 88 -3.08 16.48 1.57
C GLY A 88 -4.13 17.57 1.29
N THR A 89 -4.23 18.56 2.19
CA THR A 89 -5.09 19.75 2.04
C THR A 89 -4.30 21.02 1.68
N SER A 90 -2.99 20.92 1.51
CA SER A 90 -2.09 22.07 1.22
C SER A 90 -2.47 22.80 -0.06
N TYR A 91 -3.06 22.11 -1.04
CA TYR A 91 -3.53 22.71 -2.28
C TYR A 91 -4.60 23.79 -2.04
N SER A 92 -5.43 23.65 -1.01
CA SER A 92 -6.47 24.58 -0.63
C SER A 92 -5.94 25.67 0.31
N ASN A 93 -5.16 25.27 1.33
CA ASN A 93 -4.74 26.19 2.39
C ASN A 93 -3.56 27.07 1.99
N HIS A 94 -2.66 26.56 1.13
CA HIS A 94 -1.42 27.22 0.77
C HIS A 94 -1.22 27.43 -0.73
N LEU A 95 -2.21 27.06 -1.56
CA LEU A 95 -2.12 27.07 -3.03
C LEU A 95 -0.90 26.31 -3.56
N HIS A 96 -0.39 25.37 -2.77
CA HIS A 96 0.77 24.54 -3.09
C HIS A 96 0.39 23.07 -2.88
N THR A 97 0.36 22.29 -3.97
CA THR A 97 -0.03 20.89 -3.92
C THR A 97 1.11 20.02 -3.44
N LEU A 98 0.95 19.37 -2.31
CA LEU A 98 1.80 18.27 -1.84
C LEU A 98 1.13 16.92 -2.12
N ILE A 99 1.93 15.87 -2.21
CA ILE A 99 1.50 14.50 -2.52
C ILE A 99 1.95 13.59 -1.36
N PRO A 100 1.15 13.48 -0.29
CA PRO A 100 1.56 12.73 0.89
C PRO A 100 1.33 11.23 0.72
N PHE A 101 2.30 10.45 1.19
CA PHE A 101 2.26 9.01 1.34
C PHE A 101 2.50 8.66 2.81
N TYR A 102 1.48 8.25 3.52
CA TYR A 102 1.60 7.83 4.91
C TYR A 102 1.55 6.32 5.00
N ILE A 103 2.64 5.69 5.47
CA ILE A 103 2.71 4.26 5.74
C ILE A 103 2.68 4.00 7.25
N TYR A 104 1.88 3.02 7.64
CA TYR A 104 1.70 2.57 9.03
C TYR A 104 1.34 1.09 9.06
N TYR A 105 1.39 0.45 10.21
CA TYR A 105 0.85 -0.91 10.35
C TYR A 105 -0.65 -0.89 10.11
N SER A 106 -1.15 -1.70 9.20
CA SER A 106 -2.56 -1.68 8.77
C SER A 106 -3.54 -1.84 9.94
N MET A 107 -3.18 -2.62 10.95
CA MET A 107 -3.96 -2.82 12.17
C MET A 107 -4.09 -1.55 13.02
N PHE A 108 -3.18 -0.58 12.88
CA PHE A 108 -3.15 0.63 13.70
C PHE A 108 -3.70 1.88 13.00
N GLY A 109 -4.27 1.72 11.81
CA GLY A 109 -4.90 2.79 11.06
C GLY A 109 -6.35 3.05 11.48
N PHE A 110 -7.30 2.62 10.68
CA PHE A 110 -8.74 2.89 10.89
C PHE A 110 -9.26 2.47 12.26
N GLN A 111 -8.69 1.43 12.87
CA GLN A 111 -9.04 0.96 14.19
C GLN A 111 -8.65 1.93 15.31
N ARG A 112 -7.61 2.75 15.12
CA ARG A 112 -7.13 3.72 16.11
C ARG A 112 -7.51 5.15 15.78
N VAL A 113 -7.50 5.52 14.50
CA VAL A 113 -7.64 6.90 14.03
C VAL A 113 -8.76 7.05 12.99
N GLY A 114 -9.77 6.20 13.05
CA GLY A 114 -10.89 6.21 12.11
C GLY A 114 -11.61 7.57 12.02
N ASP A 115 -11.75 8.28 13.13
CA ASP A 115 -12.33 9.63 13.17
C ASP A 115 -11.53 10.62 12.31
N LEU A 116 -10.21 10.51 12.31
CA LEU A 116 -9.36 11.33 11.43
C LEU A 116 -9.51 10.94 9.96
N ALA A 117 -9.77 9.67 9.67
CA ALA A 117 -10.03 9.23 8.30
C ALA A 117 -11.36 9.81 7.77
N TRP A 118 -12.39 9.87 8.59
CA TRP A 118 -13.64 10.59 8.27
C TRP A 118 -13.41 12.08 8.10
N ALA A 119 -12.69 12.72 9.03
CA ALA A 119 -12.33 14.13 8.93
C ALA A 119 -11.54 14.43 7.65
N ALA A 120 -10.62 13.55 7.25
CA ALA A 120 -9.88 13.66 6.00
C ALA A 120 -10.82 13.62 4.78
N GLY A 121 -11.86 12.79 4.83
CA GLY A 121 -12.90 12.74 3.81
C GLY A 121 -13.64 14.07 3.70
N ASP A 122 -14.11 14.61 4.81
CA ASP A 122 -14.82 15.90 4.88
C ASP A 122 -13.94 17.07 4.39
N LEU A 123 -12.65 17.04 4.73
CA LEU A 123 -11.67 18.05 4.33
C LEU A 123 -11.21 17.91 2.87
N GLN A 124 -11.70 16.88 2.14
CA GLN A 124 -11.29 16.60 0.77
C GLN A 124 -9.76 16.39 0.64
N THR A 125 -9.18 15.74 1.64
CA THR A 125 -7.75 15.42 1.67
C THR A 125 -7.38 14.55 0.49
N ARG A 126 -6.26 14.84 -0.18
CA ARG A 126 -5.72 14.06 -1.30
C ARG A 126 -4.40 13.43 -0.90
N GLY A 127 -4.27 12.13 -1.05
CA GLY A 127 -3.04 11.43 -0.69
C GLY A 127 -3.24 9.92 -0.58
N PHE A 128 -2.17 9.25 -0.21
CA PHE A 128 -2.13 7.80 -0.09
C PHE A 128 -1.89 7.39 1.36
N LEU A 129 -2.71 6.47 1.83
CA LEU A 129 -2.55 5.74 3.07
C LEU A 129 -2.08 4.33 2.74
N LEU A 130 -0.97 3.88 3.28
CA LEU A 130 -0.40 2.55 3.06
C LEU A 130 -0.51 1.74 4.36
N GLY A 131 -1.38 0.73 4.36
CA GLY A 131 -1.48 -0.22 5.45
C GLY A 131 -0.40 -1.30 5.33
N GLY A 132 0.73 -1.10 5.97
CA GLY A 132 1.85 -2.03 5.99
C GLY A 132 1.55 -3.28 6.81
N THR A 133 2.31 -4.36 6.58
CA THR A 133 2.19 -5.67 7.25
C THR A 133 0.77 -6.23 7.29
N ALA A 134 0.02 -6.06 6.19
CA ALA A 134 -1.39 -6.40 6.11
C ALA A 134 -1.67 -7.91 5.94
N GLY A 135 -0.65 -8.72 5.75
CA GLY A 135 -0.78 -10.15 5.48
C GLY A 135 -1.14 -10.96 6.72
N ARG A 136 -2.41 -11.08 7.05
CA ARG A 136 -2.91 -11.85 8.21
C ARG A 136 -2.30 -13.26 8.31
N THR A 137 -2.19 -13.96 7.20
CA THR A 137 -1.69 -15.33 7.12
C THR A 137 -0.19 -15.46 7.36
N THR A 138 0.56 -14.37 7.24
CA THR A 138 2.03 -14.33 7.33
C THR A 138 2.53 -13.73 8.64
N LEU A 139 1.63 -13.38 9.56
CA LEU A 139 1.91 -12.64 10.80
C LEU A 139 1.68 -13.44 12.08
N ASN A 140 1.58 -14.74 12.00
CA ASN A 140 1.28 -15.59 13.16
C ASN A 140 2.28 -15.45 14.32
N GLY A 141 3.55 -15.17 14.03
CA GLY A 141 4.59 -14.94 15.02
C GLY A 141 4.59 -13.56 15.67
N GLU A 142 3.89 -12.59 15.10
CA GLU A 142 3.87 -11.21 15.57
C GLU A 142 2.73 -10.90 16.56
N GLY A 143 1.85 -11.87 16.77
CA GLY A 143 0.71 -11.75 17.67
C GLY A 143 -0.51 -11.06 17.05
N LEU A 144 -1.62 -11.16 17.79
CA LEU A 144 -2.94 -10.73 17.36
C LEU A 144 -3.01 -9.25 16.96
N GLN A 145 -2.21 -8.40 17.61
CA GLN A 145 -2.18 -6.95 17.38
C GLN A 145 -1.74 -6.56 15.96
N HIS A 146 -1.08 -7.43 15.21
CA HIS A 146 -0.65 -7.19 13.84
C HIS A 146 -1.54 -7.88 12.79
N GLN A 147 -2.52 -8.66 13.21
CA GLN A 147 -3.35 -9.45 12.31
C GLN A 147 -4.57 -8.64 11.83
N ASP A 148 -4.34 -7.75 10.89
CA ASP A 148 -5.42 -6.99 10.25
C ASP A 148 -6.30 -7.89 9.37
N GLY A 149 -7.58 -7.68 9.46
CA GLY A 149 -8.57 -8.34 8.61
C GLY A 149 -9.83 -7.49 8.41
N HIS A 150 -9.83 -6.26 8.90
CA HIS A 150 -11.02 -5.40 8.98
C HIS A 150 -10.80 -3.99 8.44
N SER A 151 -9.56 -3.56 8.19
CA SER A 151 -9.27 -2.19 7.76
C SER A 151 -9.99 -1.81 6.46
N HIS A 152 -10.09 -2.71 5.49
CA HIS A 152 -10.85 -2.48 4.26
C HIS A 152 -12.35 -2.32 4.50
N ALA A 153 -12.93 -3.07 5.44
CA ALA A 153 -14.34 -2.92 5.80
C ALA A 153 -14.61 -1.55 6.43
N LEU A 154 -13.69 -1.05 7.26
CA LEU A 154 -13.76 0.29 7.83
C LEU A 154 -13.54 1.37 6.76
N ALA A 155 -12.54 1.23 5.90
CA ALA A 155 -12.27 2.14 4.81
C ALA A 155 -13.48 2.28 3.86
N ALA A 156 -14.17 1.18 3.56
CA ALA A 156 -15.33 1.16 2.67
C ALA A 156 -16.56 1.92 3.24
N THR A 157 -16.56 2.27 4.52
CA THR A 157 -17.60 3.10 5.11
C THR A 157 -17.46 4.58 4.76
N ILE A 158 -16.27 5.03 4.34
CA ILE A 158 -15.97 6.42 4.03
C ILE A 158 -16.16 6.66 2.53
N PRO A 159 -17.11 7.50 2.10
CA PRO A 159 -17.56 7.57 0.70
C PRO A 159 -16.47 7.92 -0.32
N ASN A 160 -15.48 8.72 0.08
CA ASN A 160 -14.40 9.16 -0.78
C ASN A 160 -13.03 8.53 -0.46
N CYS A 161 -13.02 7.42 0.29
CA CYS A 161 -11.86 6.56 0.49
C CYS A 161 -11.88 5.41 -0.52
N ILE A 162 -10.95 5.40 -1.46
CA ILE A 162 -10.82 4.33 -2.45
C ILE A 162 -9.80 3.32 -1.93
N SER A 163 -10.24 2.08 -1.68
CA SER A 163 -9.39 1.08 -1.04
C SER A 163 -9.04 -0.09 -1.96
N TYR A 164 -7.77 -0.56 -1.89
CA TYR A 164 -7.24 -1.68 -2.66
C TYR A 164 -6.39 -2.60 -1.80
N ASP A 165 -6.48 -3.91 -2.10
CA ASP A 165 -5.66 -4.96 -1.49
C ASP A 165 -4.86 -5.72 -2.59
N PRO A 166 -3.82 -5.09 -3.17
CA PRO A 166 -3.03 -5.67 -4.24
C PRO A 166 -2.19 -6.85 -3.76
N ALA A 167 -2.07 -7.89 -4.59
CA ALA A 167 -1.18 -9.01 -4.35
C ALA A 167 0.22 -8.78 -4.94
N TYR A 168 0.31 -8.13 -6.10
CA TYR A 168 1.55 -7.98 -6.85
C TYR A 168 1.99 -6.53 -7.00
N GLY A 169 3.31 -6.35 -7.17
CA GLY A 169 3.91 -5.02 -7.32
C GLY A 169 3.43 -4.24 -8.55
N TYR A 170 3.07 -4.92 -9.64
CA TYR A 170 2.53 -4.27 -10.81
C TYR A 170 1.12 -3.69 -10.56
N GLU A 171 0.28 -4.39 -9.78
CA GLU A 171 -1.02 -3.86 -9.36
C GLU A 171 -0.85 -2.58 -8.56
N LEU A 172 0.08 -2.60 -7.59
CA LEU A 172 0.39 -1.44 -6.78
C LEU A 172 0.86 -0.25 -7.62
N ALA A 173 1.70 -0.49 -8.64
CA ALA A 173 2.16 0.56 -9.56
C ALA A 173 1.01 1.18 -10.35
N VAL A 174 0.12 0.36 -10.92
CA VAL A 174 -1.07 0.81 -11.66
C VAL A 174 -2.02 1.61 -10.76
N ILE A 175 -2.26 1.13 -9.52
CA ILE A 175 -3.14 1.79 -8.55
C ILE A 175 -2.56 3.16 -8.14
N ILE A 176 -1.26 3.23 -7.84
CA ILE A 176 -0.61 4.50 -7.48
C ILE A 176 -0.63 5.47 -8.65
N GLN A 177 -0.33 5.02 -9.87
CA GLN A 177 -0.41 5.87 -11.06
C GLN A 177 -1.84 6.41 -11.23
N ARG A 178 -2.85 5.56 -11.18
CA ARG A 178 -4.25 6.00 -11.27
C ARG A 178 -4.62 6.98 -10.15
N GLY A 179 -4.17 6.74 -8.93
CA GLY A 179 -4.41 7.64 -7.80
C GLY A 179 -3.78 9.01 -8.01
N LEU A 180 -2.56 9.07 -8.54
CA LEU A 180 -1.92 10.34 -8.89
C LEU A 180 -2.71 11.11 -9.96
N GLU A 181 -3.15 10.45 -11.01
CA GLU A 181 -4.00 11.05 -12.05
C GLU A 181 -5.30 11.57 -11.46
N HIS A 182 -6.01 10.72 -10.70
CA HIS A 182 -7.33 11.00 -10.13
C HIS A 182 -7.30 12.19 -9.17
N MET A 183 -6.36 12.21 -8.21
CA MET A 183 -6.29 13.24 -7.18
C MET A 183 -5.61 14.53 -7.65
N PHE A 184 -4.60 14.45 -8.52
CA PHE A 184 -3.73 15.60 -8.80
C PHE A 184 -3.83 16.14 -10.23
N VAL A 185 -4.35 15.35 -11.17
CA VAL A 185 -4.65 15.80 -12.54
C VAL A 185 -6.14 16.11 -12.69
N GLU A 186 -7.00 15.13 -12.41
CA GLU A 186 -8.47 15.26 -12.47
C GLU A 186 -9.02 16.08 -11.28
N LYS A 187 -8.24 16.18 -10.20
CA LYS A 187 -8.53 16.96 -8.98
C LYS A 187 -9.76 16.48 -8.21
N GLU A 188 -10.08 15.20 -8.32
CA GLU A 188 -11.18 14.60 -7.57
C GLU A 188 -10.89 14.60 -6.06
N PRO A 189 -11.92 14.86 -5.21
CA PRO A 189 -11.79 14.95 -3.77
C PRO A 189 -11.83 13.57 -3.11
N VAL A 190 -10.86 12.71 -3.44
CA VAL A 190 -10.72 11.35 -2.95
C VAL A 190 -9.34 11.14 -2.36
N TYR A 191 -9.20 10.11 -1.54
CA TYR A 191 -7.89 9.59 -1.11
C TYR A 191 -7.86 8.06 -1.23
N TYR A 192 -6.65 7.50 -1.27
CA TYR A 192 -6.44 6.09 -1.50
C TYR A 192 -5.93 5.40 -0.23
N TYR A 193 -6.53 4.25 0.09
CA TYR A 193 -6.02 3.33 1.08
C TYR A 193 -5.58 2.03 0.41
N ILE A 194 -4.31 1.64 0.59
CA ILE A 194 -3.73 0.48 -0.09
C ILE A 194 -3.00 -0.38 0.94
N THR A 195 -3.37 -1.64 1.07
CA THR A 195 -2.64 -2.57 1.92
C THR A 195 -1.39 -3.09 1.23
N VAL A 196 -0.31 -3.25 1.98
CA VAL A 196 0.96 -3.81 1.50
C VAL A 196 1.50 -4.82 2.49
N MET A 197 2.07 -5.90 1.96
CA MET A 197 2.51 -7.05 2.73
C MET A 197 4.00 -7.03 3.01
N ASN A 198 4.44 -7.74 4.05
CA ASN A 198 5.83 -7.92 4.45
C ASN A 198 6.48 -9.20 3.91
N GLU A 199 5.70 -10.08 3.27
CA GLU A 199 6.21 -11.34 2.72
C GLU A 199 6.86 -11.14 1.36
N ALA A 200 7.97 -11.84 1.11
CA ALA A 200 8.62 -11.91 -0.19
C ALA A 200 8.14 -13.14 -0.96
N TYR A 201 7.69 -12.94 -2.19
CA TYR A 201 7.27 -14.00 -3.11
C TYR A 201 7.50 -13.60 -4.56
N GLU A 202 7.38 -14.57 -5.46
CA GLU A 202 7.57 -14.35 -6.89
C GLU A 202 6.60 -13.31 -7.42
N GLN A 203 7.12 -12.40 -8.23
CA GLN A 203 6.37 -11.32 -8.86
C GLN A 203 6.25 -11.59 -10.36
N PRO A 204 5.14 -12.13 -10.83
CA PRO A 204 4.94 -12.39 -12.26
C PRO A 204 4.85 -11.09 -13.06
N ALA A 205 5.01 -11.20 -14.37
CA ALA A 205 4.71 -10.09 -15.26
C ALA A 205 3.19 -9.78 -15.23
N MET A 206 2.85 -8.50 -15.41
CA MET A 206 1.45 -8.09 -15.52
C MET A 206 0.82 -8.71 -16.77
N PRO A 207 -0.37 -9.32 -16.67
CA PRO A 207 -1.11 -9.78 -17.83
C PRO A 207 -1.43 -8.62 -18.79
N VAL A 208 -1.34 -8.88 -20.09
CA VAL A 208 -1.62 -7.85 -21.11
C VAL A 208 -3.05 -7.35 -20.98
N GLY A 209 -3.23 -6.04 -20.89
CA GLY A 209 -4.55 -5.40 -20.79
C GLY A 209 -5.21 -5.47 -19.41
N ALA A 210 -4.46 -5.89 -18.38
CA ALA A 210 -4.99 -6.00 -17.01
C ALA A 210 -5.22 -4.63 -16.33
N GLU A 211 -4.62 -3.55 -16.82
CA GLU A 211 -4.60 -2.24 -16.16
C GLU A 211 -6.00 -1.74 -15.76
N GLN A 212 -6.94 -1.79 -16.72
CA GLN A 212 -8.31 -1.34 -16.45
C GLN A 212 -9.04 -2.22 -15.43
N GLY A 213 -8.77 -3.54 -15.44
CA GLY A 213 -9.32 -4.47 -14.48
C GLY A 213 -8.75 -4.23 -13.09
N ILE A 214 -7.44 -3.95 -12.97
CA ILE A 214 -6.78 -3.58 -11.73
C ILE A 214 -7.43 -2.32 -11.13
N VAL A 215 -7.59 -1.27 -11.93
CA VAL A 215 -8.23 -0.03 -11.50
C VAL A 215 -9.68 -0.24 -11.06
N LYS A 216 -10.41 -1.16 -11.71
CA LYS A 216 -11.78 -1.53 -11.31
C LYS A 216 -11.83 -2.48 -10.10
N GLY A 217 -10.68 -2.93 -9.60
CA GLY A 217 -10.57 -3.82 -8.43
C GLY A 217 -10.74 -5.32 -8.74
N MET A 218 -10.86 -5.71 -10.01
CA MET A 218 -10.96 -7.13 -10.39
C MET A 218 -10.50 -7.36 -11.83
N TYR A 219 -9.64 -8.36 -12.02
CA TYR A 219 -9.19 -8.82 -13.35
C TYR A 219 -8.92 -10.32 -13.33
N CYS A 220 -8.87 -10.95 -14.50
CA CYS A 220 -8.60 -12.38 -14.64
C CYS A 220 -7.08 -12.60 -14.71
N ILE A 221 -6.54 -13.37 -13.77
CA ILE A 221 -5.12 -13.76 -13.75
C ILE A 221 -4.90 -15.03 -14.56
N GLN A 222 -5.82 -15.98 -14.43
CA GLN A 222 -5.74 -17.28 -15.09
C GLN A 222 -7.13 -17.69 -15.58
N SER A 223 -7.23 -18.06 -16.85
CA SER A 223 -8.43 -18.65 -17.44
C SER A 223 -8.09 -19.98 -18.07
N ASP A 224 -9.03 -20.92 -17.99
CA ASP A 224 -9.00 -22.16 -18.75
C ASP A 224 -9.97 -22.03 -19.92
N GLU A 225 -9.44 -21.99 -21.13
CA GLU A 225 -10.21 -21.78 -22.36
C GLU A 225 -10.74 -23.09 -22.98
N GLY A 226 -10.36 -24.25 -22.44
CA GLY A 226 -10.52 -25.55 -23.12
C GLY A 226 -11.63 -26.46 -22.62
N THR A 227 -12.34 -26.17 -21.54
CA THR A 227 -13.25 -27.13 -20.92
C THR A 227 -14.72 -26.95 -21.23
N THR A 228 -15.38 -28.02 -21.68
CA THR A 228 -16.84 -28.17 -21.88
C THR A 228 -17.53 -28.64 -20.60
N GLY A 229 -17.14 -28.16 -19.41
CA GLY A 229 -17.67 -28.62 -18.13
C GLY A 229 -18.14 -27.48 -17.21
N ALA A 230 -18.48 -27.82 -15.99
CA ALA A 230 -18.79 -26.84 -14.97
C ALA A 230 -17.56 -25.91 -14.71
N ARG A 231 -17.79 -24.61 -14.65
CA ARG A 231 -16.74 -23.61 -14.40
C ARG A 231 -16.83 -23.11 -12.97
N ILE A 232 -15.69 -23.08 -12.29
CA ILE A 232 -15.55 -22.50 -10.95
C ILE A 232 -14.71 -21.22 -11.07
N ARG A 233 -15.17 -20.15 -10.42
CA ARG A 233 -14.40 -18.91 -10.30
C ARG A 233 -13.87 -18.80 -8.88
N LEU A 234 -12.55 -18.69 -8.75
CA LEU A 234 -11.90 -18.39 -7.49
C LEU A 234 -11.59 -16.89 -7.45
N LEU A 235 -12.00 -16.21 -6.39
CA LEU A 235 -11.76 -14.79 -6.18
C LEU A 235 -10.85 -14.65 -4.96
N ALA A 236 -9.81 -13.85 -5.08
CA ALA A 236 -8.89 -13.57 -3.98
C ALA A 236 -8.19 -12.22 -4.18
N SER A 237 -7.69 -11.65 -3.09
CA SER A 237 -6.88 -10.44 -3.08
C SER A 237 -5.72 -10.58 -2.08
N GLY A 238 -4.75 -9.69 -2.15
CA GLY A 238 -3.65 -9.63 -1.21
C GLY A 238 -2.95 -10.98 -1.02
N THR A 239 -2.69 -11.37 0.21
CA THR A 239 -2.01 -12.64 0.56
C THR A 239 -2.80 -13.88 0.17
N LEU A 240 -4.13 -13.80 0.10
CA LEU A 240 -4.99 -14.95 -0.23
C LEU A 240 -4.93 -15.34 -1.69
N LEU A 241 -4.43 -14.48 -2.58
CA LEU A 241 -4.33 -14.83 -4.00
C LEU A 241 -3.44 -16.05 -4.23
N ARG A 242 -2.32 -16.15 -3.54
CA ARG A 242 -1.40 -17.30 -3.67
C ARG A 242 -2.06 -18.60 -3.22
N GLU A 243 -2.84 -18.54 -2.15
CA GLU A 243 -3.61 -19.68 -1.65
C GLU A 243 -4.71 -20.10 -2.65
N ALA A 244 -5.37 -19.13 -3.28
CA ALA A 244 -6.36 -19.40 -4.31
C ALA A 244 -5.73 -20.05 -5.56
N LEU A 245 -4.54 -19.61 -5.98
CA LEU A 245 -3.81 -20.24 -7.08
C LEU A 245 -3.37 -21.67 -6.73
N ALA A 246 -2.89 -21.92 -5.52
CA ALA A 246 -2.57 -23.27 -5.04
C ALA A 246 -3.82 -24.17 -4.99
N ALA A 247 -4.94 -23.64 -4.51
CA ALA A 247 -6.22 -24.36 -4.51
C ALA A 247 -6.70 -24.71 -5.93
N ALA A 248 -6.50 -23.82 -6.90
CA ALA A 248 -6.83 -24.08 -8.30
C ALA A 248 -6.06 -25.29 -8.85
N VAL A 249 -4.77 -25.43 -8.56
CA VAL A 249 -3.96 -26.58 -8.96
C VAL A 249 -4.50 -27.87 -8.34
N ILE A 250 -4.85 -27.84 -7.06
CA ILE A 250 -5.41 -29.02 -6.36
C ILE A 250 -6.76 -29.43 -6.98
N LEU A 251 -7.65 -28.46 -7.20
CA LEU A 251 -8.96 -28.72 -7.80
C LEU A 251 -8.84 -29.33 -9.20
N LEU A 252 -7.95 -28.80 -10.03
CA LEU A 252 -7.68 -29.35 -11.36
C LEU A 252 -7.13 -30.78 -11.28
N SER A 253 -6.24 -31.08 -10.33
CA SER A 253 -5.72 -32.45 -10.14
C SER A 253 -6.80 -33.44 -9.74
N LEU A 254 -7.76 -33.03 -8.90
CA LEU A 254 -8.85 -33.86 -8.47
C LEU A 254 -9.86 -34.21 -9.60
N ILE A 255 -10.07 -33.28 -10.53
CA ILE A 255 -10.95 -33.48 -11.70
C ILE A 255 -10.35 -34.57 -12.61
N HIS A 256 -9.04 -34.66 -12.74
CA HIS A 256 -8.35 -35.68 -13.53
C HIS A 256 -8.34 -37.08 -12.86
N ILE A 257 -8.52 -37.17 -11.55
CA ILE A 257 -8.54 -38.45 -10.80
C ILE A 257 -9.94 -39.15 -10.91
N SER A 258 -10.99 -38.42 -11.23
CA SER A 258 -12.35 -38.98 -11.29
C SER A 258 -12.71 -39.70 -12.59
N GLU A 259 -11.83 -39.73 -13.62
CA GLU A 259 -12.07 -40.42 -14.89
C GLU A 259 -11.63 -41.90 -14.97
N PRO A 260 -10.69 -42.46 -14.16
CA PRO A 260 -10.30 -43.86 -14.33
C PRO A 260 -11.35 -44.92 -13.94
N THR A 261 -12.41 -44.53 -13.24
CA THR A 261 -13.38 -45.51 -12.69
C THR A 261 -14.50 -45.90 -13.66
N ARG A 262 -14.52 -45.35 -14.88
CA ARG A 262 -15.54 -45.69 -15.91
C ARG A 262 -15.11 -46.76 -16.94
N GLN A 263 -13.89 -47.32 -16.83
CA GLN A 263 -13.41 -48.35 -17.77
C GLN A 263 -13.37 -49.78 -17.20
N LEU A 264 -14.08 -50.08 -16.13
CA LEU A 264 -14.26 -51.44 -15.64
C LEU A 264 -15.75 -51.76 -15.46
N GLN A 265 -16.48 -51.85 -16.55
CA GLN A 265 -17.67 -52.63 -16.72
C GLN A 265 -17.85 -53.07 -18.17
#